data_f2cefffe779195edbd5743a1483484e3
#
_entry.id   f2cefffe779195edbd5743a1483484e3
#
_cell.length_a   1.000
_cell.length_b   1.000
_cell.length_c   1.000
_cell.angle_alpha   90.00
_cell.angle_beta   90.00
_cell.angle_gamma   90.00
#
_symmetry.space_group_name_H-M   'P 1'
#
loop_
_entity.id
_entity.type
_entity.pdbx_description
1 polymer ?
#
loop_
_entity_poly.entity_id
_entity_poly.type
_entity_poly.pdbx_seq_one_letter_code
_entity_poly.pdbx_strand_id
1 'polypeptide(L)'
;MRAKRFRFRGAHPLDIGPQSALQADQHVAERLERDADEGGADQIDDLRLLQRLAALAEMGFNRLSLGVQDFDPDVQKAVHRVQPFASVQALMEQARTLGFESINTDLIYGLPKQNLVGFRRTLEQLASLRPDRVALYGYAHLPQRFKPQRRIDAADLPPAQDKVAMLAMAIDVLREAGYDYIGMDHFALHHDSLSVAKRQGRLHRNFQGYSTHADSDLIGLGVSAIGRVGAHYSQNAKTLEDYTDALSRGELPIDRGLVLSRDDLVRRAVIMAVMCQGRVDIESIELAYLIDFRQYFAAELHQLEPLVEMGLVQLESDGVRVTPLGWYFVRAIAMVFDRYLQADRTAGRFSRII
;
A
#
# COMPACT_ATOMS: atom_id res chain seq x y z
N MET A 1 -25.19 -4.89 14.63
CA MET A 1 -25.03 -6.34 14.37
C MET A 1 -24.02 -6.91 15.36
N ARG A 2 -24.43 -7.88 16.20
CA ARG A 2 -23.54 -8.48 17.22
C ARG A 2 -22.57 -9.44 16.52
N ALA A 3 -21.26 -9.23 16.71
CA ALA A 3 -20.22 -10.12 16.25
C ALA A 3 -20.38 -11.51 16.91
N LYS A 4 -20.48 -12.57 16.13
CA LYS A 4 -20.45 -13.95 16.61
C LYS A 4 -18.97 -14.33 16.87
N ARG A 5 -18.66 -14.69 18.12
CA ARG A 5 -17.35 -15.27 18.48
C ARG A 5 -17.29 -16.70 17.95
N PHE A 6 -16.27 -17.00 17.13
CA PHE A 6 -15.96 -18.35 16.69
C PHE A 6 -14.80 -18.92 17.53
N ARG A 7 -14.99 -20.14 18.06
CA ARG A 7 -13.90 -20.93 18.66
C ARG A 7 -13.40 -21.93 17.64
N PHE A 8 -12.10 -21.86 17.31
CA PHE A 8 -11.41 -22.94 16.62
C PHE A 8 -10.77 -23.88 17.65
N ARG A 9 -11.01 -25.20 17.52
CA ARG A 9 -10.31 -26.23 18.31
C ARG A 9 -9.25 -26.88 17.39
N GLY A 10 -8.01 -26.87 17.88
CA GLY A 10 -6.98 -27.86 17.55
C GLY A 10 -6.05 -27.51 16.40
N ALA A 11 -4.87 -26.95 16.72
CA ALA A 11 -3.64 -27.18 16.01
C ALA A 11 -2.50 -27.27 17.03
N HIS A 12 -1.64 -28.29 16.91
CA HIS A 12 -0.46 -28.47 17.76
C HIS A 12 0.54 -27.32 17.55
N PRO A 13 1.19 -26.82 18.61
CA PRO A 13 2.20 -25.77 18.48
C PRO A 13 3.48 -26.31 17.84
N LEU A 14 3.98 -25.59 16.85
CA LEU A 14 5.36 -25.74 16.39
C LEU A 14 6.28 -25.15 17.47
N ASP A 15 7.17 -25.97 17.98
CA ASP A 15 8.14 -25.64 19.02
C ASP A 15 9.27 -24.76 18.42
N ILE A 16 9.10 -23.44 18.49
CA ILE A 16 10.17 -22.47 18.21
C ILE A 16 10.53 -21.86 19.56
N GLY A 17 11.59 -22.34 20.18
CA GLY A 17 12.01 -21.94 21.50
C GLY A 17 12.35 -20.43 21.60
N PRO A 18 11.87 -19.74 22.66
CA PRO A 18 12.02 -18.29 22.81
C PRO A 18 13.43 -17.82 23.22
N GLN A 19 14.41 -18.72 23.38
CA GLN A 19 15.72 -18.35 23.91
C GLN A 19 16.74 -17.85 22.87
N SER A 20 16.59 -18.15 21.59
CA SER A 20 17.54 -17.73 20.55
C SER A 20 17.35 -16.28 20.07
N ALA A 21 16.15 -15.73 20.12
CA ALA A 21 15.86 -14.34 19.73
C ALA A 21 16.32 -13.32 20.78
N LEU A 22 16.20 -13.65 22.08
CA LEU A 22 16.58 -12.76 23.17
C LEU A 22 18.12 -12.62 23.35
N GLN A 23 18.89 -13.64 23.00
CA GLN A 23 20.38 -13.57 23.07
C GLN A 23 20.97 -12.78 21.89
N ALA A 24 20.34 -12.78 20.72
CA ALA A 24 20.76 -11.97 19.59
C ALA A 24 20.55 -10.46 19.86
N ASP A 25 19.46 -10.09 20.53
CA ASP A 25 19.15 -8.69 20.88
C ASP A 25 20.11 -8.12 21.93
N GLN A 26 20.57 -8.90 22.92
CA GLN A 26 21.50 -8.42 23.93
C GLN A 26 22.92 -8.19 23.38
N HIS A 27 23.42 -9.05 22.50
CA HIS A 27 24.74 -8.89 21.88
C HIS A 27 24.80 -7.75 20.86
N VAL A 28 23.67 -7.45 20.19
CA VAL A 28 23.53 -6.29 19.30
C VAL A 28 23.49 -4.99 20.12
N ALA A 29 22.76 -4.99 21.24
CA ALA A 29 22.67 -3.82 22.12
C ALA A 29 24.02 -3.45 22.77
N GLU A 30 24.79 -4.43 23.26
CA GLU A 30 26.12 -4.20 23.86
C GLU A 30 27.21 -3.77 22.87
N ARG A 31 27.07 -4.08 21.57
CA ARG A 31 27.93 -3.53 20.52
C ARG A 31 27.57 -2.09 20.17
N LEU A 32 26.27 -1.77 20.20
CA LEU A 32 25.76 -0.43 19.87
C LEU A 32 26.15 0.65 20.89
N GLU A 33 26.35 0.27 22.17
CA GLU A 33 26.78 1.20 23.21
C GLU A 33 28.26 1.56 23.13
N ARG A 34 29.10 0.72 22.52
CA ARG A 34 30.55 0.97 22.40
C ARG A 34 30.96 1.90 21.25
N ASP A 35 30.14 1.96 20.19
CA ASP A 35 30.44 2.76 18.99
C ASP A 35 29.84 4.18 19.04
N ALA A 36 29.18 4.55 20.15
CA ALA A 36 28.43 5.80 20.28
C ALA A 36 29.29 7.03 20.62
N ASP A 37 30.59 6.89 20.91
CA ASP A 37 31.38 7.96 21.49
C ASP A 37 32.17 8.87 20.48
N GLU A 38 32.15 8.58 19.16
CA GLU A 38 32.98 9.30 18.19
C GLU A 38 32.27 9.95 16.97
N GLY A 39 30.97 9.87 16.83
CA GLY A 39 30.24 10.42 15.67
C GLY A 39 29.04 11.31 16.04
N GLY A 40 28.80 12.36 15.27
CA GLY A 40 27.64 13.22 15.46
C GLY A 40 26.33 12.41 15.33
N ALA A 41 25.23 12.88 15.95
CA ALA A 41 23.96 12.16 16.09
C ALA A 41 23.42 11.60 14.77
N ASP A 42 23.59 12.27 13.64
CA ASP A 42 23.13 11.84 12.32
C ASP A 42 23.91 10.62 11.78
N GLN A 43 25.24 10.55 12.03
CA GLN A 43 26.06 9.39 11.61
C GLN A 43 25.77 8.14 12.43
N ILE A 44 25.42 8.29 13.70
CA ILE A 44 25.06 7.17 14.58
C ILE A 44 23.75 6.54 14.14
N ASP A 45 22.78 7.34 13.72
CA ASP A 45 21.50 6.84 13.24
C ASP A 45 21.64 6.11 11.90
N ASP A 46 22.50 6.57 11.00
CA ASP A 46 22.79 5.90 9.72
C ASP A 46 23.49 4.54 9.95
N LEU A 47 24.46 4.45 10.83
CA LEU A 47 25.14 3.19 11.19
C LEU A 47 24.17 2.17 11.80
N ARG A 48 23.26 2.61 12.67
CA ARG A 48 22.22 1.75 13.25
C ARG A 48 21.25 1.22 12.19
N LEU A 49 20.90 2.04 11.20
CA LEU A 49 20.04 1.61 10.08
C LEU A 49 20.73 0.54 9.23
N LEU A 50 22.02 0.71 8.91
CA LEU A 50 22.80 -0.26 8.15
C LEU A 50 22.97 -1.59 8.91
N GLN A 51 23.19 -1.56 10.23
CA GLN A 51 23.25 -2.76 11.06
C GLN A 51 21.93 -3.51 11.10
N ARG A 52 20.80 -2.80 11.25
CA ARG A 52 19.45 -3.39 11.19
C ARG A 52 19.19 -4.04 9.84
N LEU A 53 19.63 -3.40 8.75
CA LEU A 53 19.49 -3.93 7.41
C LEU A 53 20.26 -5.25 7.23
N ALA A 54 21.48 -5.33 7.74
CA ALA A 54 22.28 -6.56 7.73
C ALA A 54 21.60 -7.67 8.53
N ALA A 55 21.09 -7.38 9.73
CA ALA A 55 20.37 -8.35 10.53
C ALA A 55 19.09 -8.86 9.83
N LEU A 56 18.36 -8.00 9.13
CA LEU A 56 17.20 -8.41 8.33
C LEU A 56 17.60 -9.33 7.19
N ALA A 57 18.73 -9.05 6.49
CA ALA A 57 19.24 -9.92 5.44
C ALA A 57 19.63 -11.30 5.98
N GLU A 58 20.29 -11.37 7.15
CA GLU A 58 20.64 -12.62 7.83
C GLU A 58 19.40 -13.44 8.22
N MET A 59 18.28 -12.77 8.57
CA MET A 59 17.00 -13.43 8.85
C MET A 59 16.27 -13.90 7.57
N GLY A 60 16.82 -13.63 6.37
CA GLY A 60 16.23 -14.02 5.09
C GLY A 60 15.25 -13.03 4.48
N PHE A 61 15.16 -11.79 4.98
CA PHE A 61 14.41 -10.73 4.33
C PHE A 61 15.12 -10.31 3.03
N ASN A 62 14.39 -10.30 1.92
CA ASN A 62 14.93 -9.96 0.60
C ASN A 62 14.16 -8.83 -0.10
N ARG A 63 13.24 -8.18 0.60
CA ARG A 63 12.48 -7.02 0.10
C ARG A 63 12.48 -5.90 1.13
N LEU A 64 12.67 -4.67 0.65
CA LEU A 64 12.76 -3.47 1.48
C LEU A 64 11.75 -2.43 0.99
N SER A 65 11.13 -1.69 1.91
CA SER A 65 10.36 -0.50 1.59
C SER A 65 10.86 0.68 2.41
N LEU A 66 11.21 1.77 1.72
CA LEU A 66 11.75 2.99 2.29
C LEU A 66 10.77 4.15 2.12
N GLY A 67 10.33 4.72 3.22
CA GLY A 67 9.49 5.92 3.17
C GLY A 67 10.32 7.18 2.99
N VAL A 68 10.59 7.58 1.78
CA VAL A 68 11.35 8.79 1.44
C VAL A 68 10.50 10.06 1.59
N GLN A 69 9.27 10.01 1.12
CA GLN A 69 8.26 11.08 1.09
C GLN A 69 8.63 12.23 0.15
N ASP A 70 9.74 12.93 0.37
CA ASP A 70 10.32 14.00 -0.43
C ASP A 70 11.81 14.16 -0.10
N PHE A 71 12.61 14.70 -1.02
CA PHE A 71 14.01 15.04 -0.80
C PHE A 71 14.26 16.55 -0.54
N ASP A 72 13.25 17.39 -0.74
CA ASP A 72 13.39 18.82 -0.47
C ASP A 72 13.50 19.08 1.04
N PRO A 73 14.59 19.75 1.50
CA PRO A 73 14.85 19.95 2.93
C PRO A 73 13.76 20.76 3.65
N ASP A 74 13.10 21.69 2.96
CA ASP A 74 12.06 22.52 3.58
C ASP A 74 10.75 21.75 3.71
N VAL A 75 10.45 20.87 2.75
CA VAL A 75 9.33 19.92 2.84
C VAL A 75 9.60 18.93 3.98
N GLN A 76 10.80 18.35 4.05
CA GLN A 76 11.17 17.39 5.11
C GLN A 76 11.03 18.01 6.51
N LYS A 77 11.52 19.26 6.69
CA LYS A 77 11.37 19.99 7.96
C LYS A 77 9.90 20.25 8.30
N ALA A 78 9.08 20.64 7.30
CA ALA A 78 7.66 20.92 7.51
C ALA A 78 6.87 19.71 7.97
N VAL A 79 7.27 18.49 7.57
CA VAL A 79 6.66 17.22 8.01
C VAL A 79 7.40 16.56 9.16
N HIS A 80 8.44 17.21 9.72
CA HIS A 80 9.29 16.68 10.81
C HIS A 80 9.92 15.32 10.49
N ARG A 81 10.37 15.15 9.24
CA ARG A 81 11.02 13.92 8.78
C ARG A 81 12.20 14.27 7.88
N VAL A 82 13.33 14.59 8.53
CA VAL A 82 14.56 14.91 7.82
C VAL A 82 15.29 13.60 7.49
N GLN A 83 15.52 13.38 6.21
CA GLN A 83 16.17 12.19 5.68
C GLN A 83 16.96 12.59 4.42
N PRO A 84 18.27 12.92 4.55
CA PRO A 84 19.08 13.39 3.43
C PRO A 84 19.14 12.38 2.28
N PHE A 85 19.24 12.88 1.06
CA PHE A 85 19.37 12.04 -0.15
C PHE A 85 20.56 11.06 -0.02
N ALA A 86 21.71 11.53 0.47
CA ALA A 86 22.91 10.71 0.63
C ALA A 86 22.69 9.50 1.56
N SER A 87 21.94 9.68 2.67
CA SER A 87 21.62 8.59 3.60
C SER A 87 20.72 7.54 2.95
N VAL A 88 19.71 7.97 2.16
CA VAL A 88 18.84 7.05 1.40
C VAL A 88 19.66 6.30 0.35
N GLN A 89 20.54 6.98 -0.36
CA GLN A 89 21.40 6.38 -1.36
C GLN A 89 22.30 5.30 -0.72
N ALA A 90 23.01 5.62 0.34
CA ALA A 90 23.88 4.66 1.05
C ALA A 90 23.10 3.44 1.53
N LEU A 91 21.90 3.63 2.08
CA LEU A 91 21.04 2.55 2.52
C LEU A 91 20.59 1.64 1.37
N MET A 92 20.25 2.21 0.21
CA MET A 92 19.86 1.42 -0.97
C MET A 92 21.03 0.65 -1.56
N GLU A 93 22.23 1.27 -1.63
CA GLU A 93 23.46 0.61 -2.09
C GLU A 93 23.81 -0.57 -1.18
N GLN A 94 23.75 -0.37 0.13
CA GLN A 94 23.99 -1.44 1.10
C GLN A 94 22.92 -2.55 0.99
N ALA A 95 21.64 -2.22 0.80
CA ALA A 95 20.60 -3.22 0.57
C ALA A 95 20.90 -4.08 -0.66
N ARG A 96 21.34 -3.48 -1.77
CA ARG A 96 21.77 -4.21 -2.96
C ARG A 96 22.94 -5.14 -2.67
N THR A 97 23.94 -4.67 -1.95
CA THR A 97 25.12 -5.45 -1.56
C THR A 97 24.75 -6.65 -0.67
N LEU A 98 23.76 -6.48 0.20
CA LEU A 98 23.22 -7.54 1.08
C LEU A 98 22.24 -8.51 0.38
N GLY A 99 21.98 -8.31 -0.92
CA GLY A 99 21.17 -9.23 -1.72
C GLY A 99 19.66 -8.97 -1.64
N PHE A 100 19.21 -7.77 -1.24
CA PHE A 100 17.80 -7.43 -1.35
C PHE A 100 17.39 -7.37 -2.83
N GLU A 101 16.42 -8.19 -3.19
CA GLU A 101 15.97 -8.39 -4.58
C GLU A 101 15.06 -7.27 -5.08
N SER A 102 14.33 -6.62 -4.16
CA SER A 102 13.37 -5.56 -4.51
C SER A 102 13.35 -4.47 -3.43
N ILE A 103 13.57 -3.24 -3.87
CA ILE A 103 13.50 -2.04 -3.03
C ILE A 103 12.33 -1.21 -3.53
N ASN A 104 11.36 -0.96 -2.64
CA ASN A 104 10.28 -0.02 -2.85
C ASN A 104 10.60 1.31 -2.15
N THR A 105 10.21 2.42 -2.77
CA THR A 105 10.27 3.75 -2.15
C THR A 105 8.90 4.39 -2.16
N ASP A 106 8.54 5.01 -1.03
CA ASP A 106 7.29 5.75 -0.92
C ASP A 106 7.56 7.24 -1.09
N LEU A 107 6.82 7.90 -1.98
CA LEU A 107 6.77 9.35 -2.14
C LEU A 107 5.38 9.87 -1.81
N ILE A 108 5.31 11.15 -1.44
CA ILE A 108 4.02 11.82 -1.20
C ILE A 108 4.03 13.14 -1.96
N TYR A 109 3.04 13.35 -2.83
CA TYR A 109 2.80 14.65 -3.46
C TYR A 109 1.71 15.44 -2.72
N GLY A 110 1.80 16.75 -2.78
CA GLY A 110 0.87 17.65 -2.08
C GLY A 110 1.21 17.87 -0.61
N LEU A 111 2.45 17.60 -0.18
CA LEU A 111 2.97 17.93 1.14
C LEU A 111 3.08 19.46 1.36
N PRO A 112 3.09 19.95 2.62
CA PRO A 112 3.32 21.36 2.91
C PRO A 112 4.66 21.82 2.33
N LYS A 113 4.67 23.04 1.76
CA LYS A 113 5.80 23.71 1.07
C LYS A 113 6.26 23.05 -0.23
N GLN A 114 5.66 21.96 -0.65
CA GLN A 114 5.93 21.38 -1.96
C GLN A 114 5.50 22.33 -3.09
N ASN A 115 6.29 22.37 -4.15
CA ASN A 115 5.98 23.03 -5.41
C ASN A 115 6.45 22.19 -6.59
N LEU A 116 6.01 22.52 -7.79
CA LEU A 116 6.30 21.75 -9.00
C LEU A 116 7.81 21.60 -9.29
N VAL A 117 8.59 22.66 -9.06
CA VAL A 117 10.04 22.64 -9.34
C VAL A 117 10.79 21.76 -8.34
N GLY A 118 10.51 21.90 -7.05
CA GLY A 118 11.11 21.09 -5.99
C GLY A 118 10.74 19.61 -6.15
N PHE A 119 9.45 19.34 -6.41
CA PHE A 119 8.97 17.98 -6.57
C PHE A 119 9.53 17.29 -7.84
N ARG A 120 9.71 18.01 -8.94
CA ARG A 120 10.43 17.48 -10.12
C ARG A 120 11.85 17.04 -9.74
N ARG A 121 12.57 17.85 -8.98
CA ARG A 121 13.92 17.51 -8.49
C ARG A 121 13.91 16.24 -7.62
N THR A 122 12.94 16.12 -6.73
CA THR A 122 12.73 14.90 -5.93
C THR A 122 12.52 13.67 -6.81
N LEU A 123 11.71 13.76 -7.86
CA LEU A 123 11.47 12.67 -8.80
C LEU A 123 12.73 12.29 -9.58
N GLU A 124 13.50 13.26 -10.06
CA GLU A 124 14.76 13.04 -10.78
C GLU A 124 15.82 12.39 -9.86
N GLN A 125 15.94 12.84 -8.61
CA GLN A 125 16.78 12.23 -7.60
C GLN A 125 16.34 10.78 -7.32
N LEU A 126 15.05 10.53 -7.15
CA LEU A 126 14.53 9.18 -6.96
C LEU A 126 14.85 8.29 -8.16
N ALA A 127 14.62 8.77 -9.37
CA ALA A 127 14.91 8.03 -10.60
C ALA A 127 16.39 7.65 -10.70
N SER A 128 17.31 8.52 -10.22
CA SER A 128 18.75 8.23 -10.18
C SER A 128 19.11 7.09 -9.21
N LEU A 129 18.38 6.94 -8.10
CA LEU A 129 18.54 5.83 -7.15
C LEU A 129 18.00 4.50 -7.69
N ARG A 130 17.13 4.57 -8.68
CA ARG A 130 16.56 3.42 -9.39
C ARG A 130 15.96 2.35 -8.47
N PRO A 131 15.01 2.69 -7.56
CA PRO A 131 14.28 1.67 -6.83
C PRO A 131 13.53 0.74 -7.79
N ASP A 132 13.24 -0.51 -7.38
CA ASP A 132 12.47 -1.44 -8.21
C ASP A 132 11.01 -1.03 -8.31
N ARG A 133 10.50 -0.41 -7.25
CA ARG A 133 9.11 0.04 -7.13
C ARG A 133 9.03 1.42 -6.50
N VAL A 134 8.01 2.16 -6.90
CA VAL A 134 7.66 3.44 -6.32
C VAL A 134 6.17 3.42 -5.96
N ALA A 135 5.85 3.81 -4.72
CA ALA A 135 4.49 4.12 -4.31
C ALA A 135 4.37 5.64 -4.13
N LEU A 136 3.48 6.25 -4.90
CA LEU A 136 3.31 7.70 -4.94
C LEU A 136 1.93 8.08 -4.40
N TYR A 137 1.86 8.56 -3.16
CA TYR A 137 0.60 8.87 -2.49
C TYR A 137 0.28 10.36 -2.53
N GLY A 138 -1.01 10.68 -2.69
CA GLY A 138 -1.51 12.04 -2.46
C GLY A 138 -1.64 12.35 -0.97
N TYR A 139 -1.09 13.48 -0.52
CA TYR A 139 -1.24 13.92 0.87
C TYR A 139 -2.69 14.28 1.18
N ALA A 140 -3.25 13.60 2.19
CA ALA A 140 -4.56 13.90 2.75
C ALA A 140 -4.43 14.65 4.07
N HIS A 141 -4.85 15.93 4.10
CA HIS A 141 -4.83 16.74 5.31
C HIS A 141 -6.10 16.54 6.13
N LEU A 142 -5.99 15.79 7.23
CA LEU A 142 -7.08 15.41 8.15
C LEU A 142 -6.70 15.68 9.60
N PRO A 143 -6.45 16.95 10.02
CA PRO A 143 -5.96 17.30 11.35
C PRO A 143 -6.93 16.95 12.48
N GLN A 144 -8.23 16.79 12.17
CA GLN A 144 -9.23 16.34 13.14
C GLN A 144 -8.99 14.87 13.54
N ARG A 145 -8.47 14.07 12.60
CA ARG A 145 -8.25 12.63 12.76
C ARG A 145 -6.82 12.31 13.22
N PHE A 146 -5.82 13.04 12.69
CA PHE A 146 -4.40 12.80 12.93
C PHE A 146 -3.76 13.96 13.71
N LYS A 147 -3.48 13.74 14.99
CA LYS A 147 -2.90 14.77 15.87
C LYS A 147 -1.60 15.43 15.32
N PRO A 148 -0.64 14.70 14.71
CA PRO A 148 0.57 15.33 14.16
C PRO A 148 0.27 16.36 13.07
N GLN A 149 -0.76 16.15 12.26
CA GLN A 149 -1.14 17.08 11.18
C GLN A 149 -1.69 18.44 11.66
N ARG A 150 -2.03 18.56 12.96
CA ARG A 150 -2.46 19.84 13.56
C ARG A 150 -1.35 20.88 13.63
N ARG A 151 -0.08 20.46 13.45
CA ARG A 151 1.09 21.35 13.43
C ARG A 151 1.38 21.90 12.03
N ILE A 152 0.70 21.38 11.01
CA ILE A 152 0.87 21.79 9.62
C ILE A 152 -0.08 22.94 9.34
N ASP A 153 0.46 24.07 8.89
CA ASP A 153 -0.35 25.19 8.42
C ASP A 153 -1.01 24.83 7.08
N ALA A 154 -2.32 24.95 7.00
CA ALA A 154 -3.04 24.70 5.76
C ALA A 154 -2.65 25.66 4.62
N ALA A 155 -2.14 26.85 4.95
CA ALA A 155 -1.63 27.81 3.97
C ALA A 155 -0.33 27.35 3.28
N ASP A 156 0.42 26.44 3.89
CA ASP A 156 1.63 25.83 3.31
C ASP A 156 1.30 24.70 2.31
N LEU A 157 0.05 24.28 2.20
CA LEU A 157 -0.34 23.19 1.31
C LEU A 157 -0.50 23.70 -0.12
N PRO A 158 0.00 22.97 -1.14
CA PRO A 158 -0.21 23.35 -2.53
C PRO A 158 -1.69 23.27 -2.89
N PRO A 159 -2.17 24.17 -3.78
CA PRO A 159 -3.55 24.17 -4.25
C PRO A 159 -3.86 22.88 -5.04
N ALA A 160 -5.15 22.54 -5.18
CA ALA A 160 -5.58 21.33 -5.86
C ALA A 160 -5.05 21.23 -7.29
N GLN A 161 -4.99 22.34 -8.02
CA GLN A 161 -4.46 22.39 -9.38
C GLN A 161 -2.99 21.96 -9.42
N ASP A 162 -2.17 22.40 -8.47
CA ASP A 162 -0.75 22.03 -8.41
C ASP A 162 -0.57 20.56 -8.04
N LYS A 163 -1.44 20.01 -7.18
CA LYS A 163 -1.43 18.58 -6.86
C LYS A 163 -1.71 17.70 -8.09
N VAL A 164 -2.67 18.12 -8.92
CA VAL A 164 -2.95 17.44 -10.20
C VAL A 164 -1.76 17.53 -11.14
N ALA A 165 -1.15 18.73 -11.26
CA ALA A 165 0.04 18.92 -12.07
C ALA A 165 1.25 18.12 -11.56
N MET A 166 1.44 18.00 -10.23
CA MET A 166 2.47 17.14 -9.62
C MET A 166 2.27 15.67 -9.98
N LEU A 167 1.02 15.17 -9.89
CA LEU A 167 0.71 13.79 -10.24
C LEU A 167 1.00 13.52 -11.73
N ALA A 168 0.52 14.40 -12.62
CA ALA A 168 0.78 14.27 -14.06
C ALA A 168 2.28 14.26 -14.37
N MET A 169 3.02 15.22 -13.80
CA MET A 169 4.49 15.29 -13.94
C MET A 169 5.18 14.03 -13.41
N ALA A 170 4.75 13.49 -12.26
CA ALA A 170 5.34 12.29 -11.71
C ALA A 170 5.12 11.07 -12.61
N ILE A 171 3.94 10.94 -13.21
CA ILE A 171 3.64 9.88 -14.17
C ILE A 171 4.59 9.96 -15.37
N ASP A 172 4.80 11.15 -15.92
CA ASP A 172 5.67 11.33 -17.08
C ASP A 172 7.13 11.03 -16.72
N VAL A 173 7.67 11.63 -15.64
CA VAL A 173 9.06 11.42 -15.20
C VAL A 173 9.33 9.95 -14.89
N LEU A 174 8.45 9.27 -14.17
CA LEU A 174 8.65 7.86 -13.83
C LEU A 174 8.55 6.96 -15.08
N ARG A 175 7.65 7.26 -16.02
CA ARG A 175 7.56 6.51 -17.28
C ARG A 175 8.82 6.70 -18.13
N GLU A 176 9.34 7.91 -18.24
CA GLU A 176 10.60 8.22 -18.92
C GLU A 176 11.79 7.51 -18.27
N ALA A 177 11.76 7.35 -16.94
CA ALA A 177 12.75 6.59 -16.18
C ALA A 177 12.60 5.05 -16.29
N GLY A 178 11.63 4.55 -17.06
CA GLY A 178 11.45 3.12 -17.35
C GLY A 178 10.56 2.37 -16.37
N TYR A 179 9.67 3.08 -15.68
CA TYR A 179 8.67 2.47 -14.81
C TYR A 179 7.33 2.28 -15.53
N ASP A 180 6.72 1.11 -15.34
CA ASP A 180 5.33 0.87 -15.68
C ASP A 180 4.41 1.38 -14.57
N TYR A 181 3.34 2.08 -14.91
CA TYR A 181 2.29 2.38 -13.95
C TYR A 181 1.46 1.13 -13.68
N ILE A 182 1.55 0.59 -12.47
CA ILE A 182 0.85 -0.64 -12.09
C ILE A 182 -0.63 -0.38 -11.84
N GLY A 183 -0.94 0.71 -11.15
CA GLY A 183 -2.27 1.16 -10.75
C GLY A 183 -2.26 1.62 -9.30
N MET A 184 -3.29 2.35 -8.86
CA MET A 184 -3.44 2.77 -7.47
C MET A 184 -2.16 3.37 -6.89
N ASP A 185 -1.59 4.34 -7.59
CA ASP A 185 -0.40 5.09 -7.14
C ASP A 185 0.92 4.28 -7.12
N HIS A 186 0.96 3.10 -7.73
CA HIS A 186 2.14 2.24 -7.76
C HIS A 186 2.79 2.19 -9.13
N PHE A 187 4.11 2.26 -9.13
CA PHE A 187 4.97 2.11 -10.30
C PHE A 187 6.00 1.01 -10.03
N ALA A 188 6.42 0.32 -11.07
CA ALA A 188 7.46 -0.70 -10.99
C ALA A 188 8.29 -0.72 -12.26
N LEU A 189 9.57 -1.06 -12.17
CA LEU A 189 10.42 -1.25 -13.32
C LEU A 189 9.85 -2.32 -14.25
N HIS A 190 10.06 -2.17 -15.55
CA HIS A 190 9.46 -3.03 -16.57
C HIS A 190 9.71 -4.54 -16.35
N HIS A 191 10.85 -4.90 -15.78
CA HIS A 191 11.21 -6.29 -15.46
C HIS A 191 10.74 -6.75 -14.07
N ASP A 192 10.21 -5.85 -13.23
CA ASP A 192 9.68 -6.23 -11.91
C ASP A 192 8.52 -7.21 -12.04
N SER A 193 8.39 -8.07 -11.04
CA SER A 193 7.36 -9.12 -11.03
C SER A 193 5.93 -8.57 -11.09
N LEU A 194 5.65 -7.38 -10.57
CA LEU A 194 4.32 -6.74 -10.69
C LEU A 194 4.05 -6.28 -12.14
N SER A 195 5.05 -5.69 -12.82
CA SER A 195 4.94 -5.29 -14.22
C SER A 195 4.73 -6.49 -15.13
N VAL A 196 5.48 -7.57 -14.90
CA VAL A 196 5.31 -8.84 -15.62
C VAL A 196 3.93 -9.44 -15.36
N ALA A 197 3.50 -9.52 -14.10
CA ALA A 197 2.19 -10.06 -13.74
C ALA A 197 1.03 -9.22 -14.35
N LYS A 198 1.16 -7.88 -14.38
CA LYS A 198 0.19 -7.00 -15.04
C LYS A 198 0.05 -7.32 -16.52
N ARG A 199 1.17 -7.40 -17.27
CA ARG A 199 1.15 -7.73 -18.70
C ARG A 199 0.58 -9.11 -18.99
N GLN A 200 0.73 -10.05 -18.05
CA GLN A 200 0.24 -11.43 -18.18
C GLN A 200 -1.19 -11.61 -17.65
N GLY A 201 -1.87 -10.55 -17.20
CA GLY A 201 -3.19 -10.65 -16.61
C GLY A 201 -3.23 -11.42 -15.28
N ARG A 202 -2.11 -11.53 -14.57
CA ARG A 202 -1.96 -12.28 -13.31
C ARG A 202 -1.74 -11.40 -12.09
N LEU A 203 -2.01 -10.09 -12.23
CA LEU A 203 -1.91 -9.16 -11.11
C LEU A 203 -3.05 -9.38 -10.13
N HIS A 204 -2.76 -9.40 -8.85
CA HIS A 204 -3.72 -9.48 -7.76
C HIS A 204 -3.53 -8.33 -6.78
N ARG A 205 -4.51 -8.15 -5.88
CA ARG A 205 -4.44 -7.15 -4.83
C ARG A 205 -5.03 -7.70 -3.52
N ASN A 206 -4.35 -7.41 -2.42
CA ASN A 206 -4.82 -7.67 -1.07
C ASN A 206 -4.75 -6.39 -0.21
N PHE A 207 -4.87 -6.49 1.11
CA PHE A 207 -4.78 -5.34 2.03
C PHE A 207 -3.43 -4.64 2.02
N GLN A 208 -2.36 -5.35 1.68
CA GLN A 208 -1.01 -4.80 1.66
C GLN A 208 -0.66 -4.12 0.33
N GLY A 209 -1.47 -4.31 -0.71
CA GLY A 209 -1.26 -3.74 -2.02
C GLY A 209 -1.28 -4.77 -3.15
N TYR A 210 -0.65 -4.45 -4.28
CA TYR A 210 -0.54 -5.36 -5.41
C TYR A 210 0.40 -6.53 -5.11
N SER A 211 0.04 -7.70 -5.61
CA SER A 211 0.74 -8.97 -5.40
C SER A 211 0.71 -9.81 -6.67
N THR A 212 1.69 -10.70 -6.81
CA THR A 212 1.73 -11.75 -7.84
C THR A 212 1.13 -13.06 -7.36
N HIS A 213 0.77 -13.15 -6.07
CA HIS A 213 0.14 -14.33 -5.48
C HIS A 213 -1.37 -14.23 -5.70
N ALA A 214 -1.86 -15.13 -6.55
CA ALA A 214 -3.28 -15.29 -6.77
C ALA A 214 -3.97 -15.68 -5.46
N ASP A 215 -5.22 -15.51 -5.41
CA ASP A 215 -6.26 -15.82 -4.41
C ASP A 215 -5.86 -16.73 -3.22
N SER A 216 -4.69 -16.49 -2.66
CA SER A 216 -4.16 -17.19 -1.49
C SER A 216 -4.86 -16.69 -0.22
N ASP A 217 -5.04 -17.57 0.74
CA ASP A 217 -5.41 -17.18 2.09
C ASP A 217 -4.28 -16.33 2.71
N LEU A 218 -4.66 -15.32 3.47
CA LEU A 218 -3.74 -14.41 4.13
C LEU A 218 -3.94 -14.50 5.65
N ILE A 219 -2.93 -14.95 6.36
CA ILE A 219 -2.91 -14.96 7.82
C ILE A 219 -2.13 -13.73 8.29
N GLY A 220 -2.84 -12.80 8.93
CA GLY A 220 -2.22 -11.60 9.49
C GLY A 220 -1.54 -11.87 10.83
N LEU A 221 -0.24 -11.63 10.93
CA LEU A 221 0.53 -11.73 12.17
C LEU A 221 0.77 -10.34 12.76
N GLY A 222 0.70 -10.24 14.09
CA GLY A 222 0.93 -9.01 14.83
C GLY A 222 -0.34 -8.19 15.13
N VAL A 223 -0.16 -7.12 15.91
CA VAL A 223 -1.24 -6.19 16.31
C VAL A 223 -1.88 -5.53 15.09
N SER A 224 -3.21 -5.42 15.12
CA SER A 224 -4.05 -4.83 14.07
C SER A 224 -3.96 -5.48 12.69
N ALA A 225 -3.18 -6.55 12.52
CA ALA A 225 -3.01 -7.23 11.24
C ALA A 225 -4.35 -7.77 10.72
N ILE A 226 -4.54 -7.64 9.41
CA ILE A 226 -5.76 -8.09 8.72
C ILE A 226 -5.44 -9.39 8.00
N GLY A 227 -6.26 -10.41 8.23
CA GLY A 227 -6.23 -11.69 7.55
C GLY A 227 -7.46 -11.90 6.67
N ARG A 228 -7.33 -12.80 5.69
CA ARG A 228 -8.42 -13.32 4.87
C ARG A 228 -8.26 -14.82 4.69
N VAL A 229 -9.23 -15.58 5.12
CA VAL A 229 -9.29 -17.03 4.90
C VAL A 229 -10.63 -17.37 4.26
N GLY A 230 -10.60 -17.87 3.04
CA GLY A 230 -11.81 -18.10 2.24
C GLY A 230 -12.68 -16.84 2.12
N ALA A 231 -13.93 -16.92 2.58
CA ALA A 231 -14.90 -15.83 2.59
C ALA A 231 -14.90 -15.01 3.90
N HIS A 232 -13.83 -15.06 4.69
CA HIS A 232 -13.77 -14.41 5.99
C HIS A 232 -12.62 -13.42 6.03
N TYR A 233 -12.90 -12.19 6.46
CA TYR A 233 -11.88 -11.24 6.89
C TYR A 233 -11.80 -11.21 8.41
N SER A 234 -10.59 -11.10 8.94
CA SER A 234 -10.34 -10.94 10.38
C SER A 234 -9.36 -9.80 10.62
N GLN A 235 -9.46 -9.15 11.77
CA GLN A 235 -8.47 -8.18 12.22
C GLN A 235 -8.08 -8.52 13.66
N ASN A 236 -6.77 -8.58 13.91
CA ASN A 236 -6.22 -8.81 15.23
C ASN A 236 -6.44 -7.60 16.15
N ALA A 237 -6.29 -7.84 17.46
CA ALA A 237 -6.33 -6.82 18.50
C ALA A 237 -5.38 -5.65 18.17
N LYS A 238 -5.78 -4.44 18.58
CA LYS A 238 -5.08 -3.20 18.20
C LYS A 238 -4.02 -2.76 19.20
N THR A 239 -4.03 -3.34 20.39
CA THR A 239 -3.03 -3.11 21.42
C THR A 239 -2.12 -4.32 21.55
N LEU A 240 -0.87 -4.08 21.95
CA LEU A 240 0.07 -5.17 22.20
C LEU A 240 -0.39 -6.05 23.37
N GLU A 241 -0.97 -5.43 24.41
CA GLU A 241 -1.49 -6.10 25.58
C GLU A 241 -2.59 -7.12 25.22
N ASP A 242 -3.68 -6.66 24.57
CA ASP A 242 -4.78 -7.55 24.16
C ASP A 242 -4.31 -8.66 23.22
N TYR A 243 -3.35 -8.35 22.33
CA TYR A 243 -2.77 -9.30 21.39
C TYR A 243 -1.98 -10.40 22.11
N THR A 244 -1.06 -10.02 23.01
CA THR A 244 -0.21 -10.96 23.74
C THR A 244 -1.03 -11.77 24.77
N ASP A 245 -2.01 -11.15 25.42
CA ASP A 245 -2.91 -11.83 26.37
C ASP A 245 -3.73 -12.93 25.70
N ALA A 246 -4.26 -12.68 24.50
CA ALA A 246 -4.97 -13.72 23.74
C ALA A 246 -4.05 -14.90 23.40
N LEU A 247 -2.83 -14.60 22.89
CA LEU A 247 -1.85 -15.62 22.56
C LEU A 247 -1.40 -16.43 23.78
N SER A 248 -1.21 -15.79 24.95
CA SER A 248 -0.83 -16.47 26.19
C SER A 248 -1.89 -17.47 26.69
N ARG A 249 -3.15 -17.25 26.31
CA ARG A 249 -4.26 -18.19 26.56
C ARG A 249 -4.44 -19.24 25.46
N GLY A 250 -3.58 -19.26 24.42
CA GLY A 250 -3.72 -20.15 23.26
C GLY A 250 -4.90 -19.78 22.35
N GLU A 251 -5.37 -18.52 22.40
CA GLU A 251 -6.47 -18.02 21.60
C GLU A 251 -5.93 -17.19 20.42
N LEU A 252 -6.67 -17.20 19.28
CA LEU A 252 -6.38 -16.28 18.18
C LEU A 252 -6.72 -14.85 18.63
N PRO A 253 -5.83 -13.88 18.44
CA PRO A 253 -6.00 -12.50 18.93
C PRO A 253 -6.93 -11.68 18.03
N ILE A 254 -8.05 -12.25 17.59
CA ILE A 254 -9.00 -11.63 16.66
C ILE A 254 -9.96 -10.73 17.45
N ASP A 255 -9.90 -9.41 17.18
CA ASP A 255 -10.81 -8.41 17.73
C ASP A 255 -12.15 -8.40 16.97
N ARG A 256 -12.09 -8.48 15.65
CA ARG A 256 -13.28 -8.41 14.78
C ARG A 256 -13.08 -9.16 13.47
N GLY A 257 -14.20 -9.52 12.85
CA GLY A 257 -14.22 -10.19 11.55
C GLY A 257 -15.49 -9.88 10.77
N LEU A 258 -15.43 -10.16 9.48
CA LEU A 258 -16.53 -10.04 8.55
C LEU A 258 -16.63 -11.33 7.73
N VAL A 259 -17.82 -11.92 7.70
CA VAL A 259 -18.16 -13.00 6.76
C VAL A 259 -18.75 -12.36 5.52
N LEU A 260 -18.16 -12.62 4.37
CA LEU A 260 -18.64 -12.11 3.10
C LEU A 260 -19.91 -12.84 2.68
N SER A 261 -20.92 -12.07 2.30
CA SER A 261 -22.10 -12.58 1.63
C SER A 261 -21.79 -12.98 0.18
N ARG A 262 -22.73 -13.67 -0.48
CA ARG A 262 -22.61 -13.96 -1.92
C ARG A 262 -22.47 -12.67 -2.74
N ASP A 263 -23.23 -11.63 -2.43
CA ASP A 263 -23.12 -10.33 -3.10
C ASP A 263 -21.74 -9.69 -2.91
N ASP A 264 -21.14 -9.79 -1.70
CA ASP A 264 -19.79 -9.30 -1.44
C ASP A 264 -18.75 -10.02 -2.29
N LEU A 265 -18.88 -11.33 -2.49
CA LEU A 265 -17.97 -12.12 -3.32
C LEU A 265 -18.10 -11.75 -4.80
N VAL A 266 -19.31 -11.56 -5.31
CA VAL A 266 -19.55 -11.10 -6.70
C VAL A 266 -18.95 -9.72 -6.91
N ARG A 267 -19.24 -8.76 -6.02
CA ARG A 267 -18.69 -7.38 -6.10
C ARG A 267 -17.18 -7.37 -5.98
N ARG A 268 -16.63 -8.18 -5.07
CA ARG A 268 -15.16 -8.33 -4.93
C ARG A 268 -14.53 -8.81 -6.24
N ALA A 269 -15.12 -9.80 -6.92
CA ALA A 269 -14.60 -10.29 -8.18
C ALA A 269 -14.56 -9.19 -9.25
N VAL A 270 -15.64 -8.42 -9.39
CA VAL A 270 -15.71 -7.28 -10.32
C VAL A 270 -14.71 -6.19 -9.96
N ILE A 271 -14.63 -5.79 -8.68
CA ILE A 271 -13.67 -4.78 -8.19
C ILE A 271 -12.23 -5.23 -8.48
N MET A 272 -11.91 -6.50 -8.22
CA MET A 272 -10.58 -7.04 -8.47
C MET A 272 -10.25 -7.10 -9.97
N ALA A 273 -11.21 -7.46 -10.83
CA ALA A 273 -11.07 -7.44 -12.28
C ALA A 273 -10.78 -6.01 -12.80
N VAL A 274 -11.55 -5.01 -12.32
CA VAL A 274 -11.30 -3.60 -12.63
C VAL A 274 -9.91 -3.17 -12.18
N MET A 275 -9.55 -3.41 -10.91
CA MET A 275 -8.34 -2.88 -10.30
C MET A 275 -7.05 -3.57 -10.75
N CYS A 276 -7.13 -4.85 -11.13
CA CYS A 276 -5.94 -5.64 -11.44
C CYS A 276 -5.78 -5.90 -12.93
N GLN A 277 -6.90 -6.01 -13.67
CA GLN A 277 -6.91 -6.35 -15.10
C GLN A 277 -7.36 -5.19 -15.99
N GLY A 278 -8.06 -4.18 -15.43
CA GLY A 278 -8.66 -3.09 -16.19
C GLY A 278 -9.81 -3.55 -17.09
N ARG A 279 -10.29 -4.76 -16.91
CA ARG A 279 -11.41 -5.33 -17.67
C ARG A 279 -12.22 -6.27 -16.80
N VAL A 280 -13.53 -6.15 -16.91
CA VAL A 280 -14.48 -7.14 -16.40
C VAL A 280 -14.98 -7.92 -17.61
N ASP A 281 -14.77 -9.22 -17.62
CA ASP A 281 -15.35 -10.14 -18.56
C ASP A 281 -16.70 -10.61 -18.01
N ILE A 282 -17.79 -10.24 -18.70
CA ILE A 282 -19.16 -10.47 -18.24
C ILE A 282 -19.46 -11.97 -18.18
N GLU A 283 -19.13 -12.71 -19.23
CA GLU A 283 -19.40 -14.15 -19.30
C GLU A 283 -18.74 -14.91 -18.14
N SER A 284 -17.47 -14.58 -17.85
CA SER A 284 -16.74 -15.20 -16.74
C SER A 284 -17.43 -14.96 -15.39
N ILE A 285 -17.94 -13.75 -15.15
CA ILE A 285 -18.65 -13.42 -13.89
C ILE A 285 -20.00 -14.13 -13.85
N GLU A 286 -20.75 -14.14 -14.94
CA GLU A 286 -22.06 -14.81 -15.04
C GLU A 286 -21.96 -16.31 -14.78
N LEU A 287 -20.97 -16.98 -15.41
CA LEU A 287 -20.71 -18.41 -15.21
C LEU A 287 -20.23 -18.72 -13.79
N ALA A 288 -19.32 -17.91 -13.24
CA ALA A 288 -18.77 -18.15 -11.91
C ALA A 288 -19.78 -17.97 -10.79
N TYR A 289 -20.73 -17.03 -10.96
CA TYR A 289 -21.64 -16.65 -9.89
C TYR A 289 -23.13 -16.94 -10.21
N LEU A 290 -23.45 -17.50 -11.37
CA LEU A 290 -24.81 -17.83 -11.81
C LEU A 290 -25.76 -16.63 -11.66
N ILE A 291 -25.39 -15.51 -12.27
CA ILE A 291 -26.16 -14.25 -12.31
C ILE A 291 -26.30 -13.77 -13.75
N ASP A 292 -27.28 -12.91 -14.02
CA ASP A 292 -27.29 -12.03 -15.18
C ASP A 292 -26.56 -10.73 -14.79
N PHE A 293 -25.41 -10.46 -15.37
CA PHE A 293 -24.55 -9.35 -14.99
C PHE A 293 -25.23 -7.99 -15.21
N ARG A 294 -25.90 -7.81 -16.34
CA ARG A 294 -26.52 -6.55 -16.70
C ARG A 294 -27.72 -6.22 -15.81
N GLN A 295 -28.49 -7.23 -15.46
CA GLN A 295 -29.60 -7.08 -14.52
C GLN A 295 -29.08 -6.86 -13.10
N TYR A 296 -28.07 -7.62 -12.68
CA TYR A 296 -27.51 -7.57 -11.32
C TYR A 296 -26.83 -6.23 -11.00
N PHE A 297 -26.08 -5.68 -11.95
CA PHE A 297 -25.35 -4.43 -11.84
C PHE A 297 -25.98 -3.26 -12.60
N ALA A 298 -27.28 -3.28 -12.85
CA ALA A 298 -27.98 -2.24 -13.63
C ALA A 298 -27.75 -0.84 -13.05
N ALA A 299 -27.79 -0.70 -11.72
CA ALA A 299 -27.60 0.58 -11.04
C ALA A 299 -26.14 1.06 -11.15
N GLU A 300 -25.17 0.16 -11.03
CA GLU A 300 -23.76 0.45 -11.14
C GLU A 300 -23.36 0.80 -12.58
N LEU A 301 -23.93 0.11 -13.57
CA LEU A 301 -23.72 0.42 -14.99
C LEU A 301 -24.21 1.83 -15.33
N HIS A 302 -25.39 2.24 -14.82
CA HIS A 302 -25.86 3.61 -14.95
C HIS A 302 -24.93 4.62 -14.26
N GLN A 303 -24.36 4.29 -13.09
CA GLN A 303 -23.40 5.15 -12.40
C GLN A 303 -22.05 5.26 -13.13
N LEU A 304 -21.72 4.36 -14.04
CA LEU A 304 -20.53 4.46 -14.90
C LEU A 304 -20.73 5.42 -16.09
N GLU A 305 -21.96 5.79 -16.47
CA GLU A 305 -22.21 6.64 -17.64
C GLU A 305 -21.40 7.96 -17.63
N PRO A 306 -21.33 8.73 -16.52
CA PRO A 306 -20.48 9.92 -16.49
C PRO A 306 -18.99 9.63 -16.70
N LEU A 307 -18.52 8.44 -16.26
CA LEU A 307 -17.13 8.04 -16.46
C LEU A 307 -16.87 7.60 -17.92
N VAL A 308 -17.91 7.10 -18.61
CA VAL A 308 -17.86 6.82 -20.05
C VAL A 308 -17.80 8.13 -20.84
N GLU A 309 -18.61 9.12 -20.49
CA GLU A 309 -18.57 10.45 -21.12
C GLU A 309 -17.21 11.14 -20.94
N MET A 310 -16.56 10.95 -19.79
CA MET A 310 -15.19 11.41 -19.54
C MET A 310 -14.10 10.58 -20.24
N GLY A 311 -14.45 9.51 -20.96
CA GLY A 311 -13.50 8.65 -21.65
C GLY A 311 -12.66 7.76 -20.73
N LEU A 312 -13.10 7.53 -19.48
CA LEU A 312 -12.39 6.71 -18.50
C LEU A 312 -12.74 5.23 -18.57
N VAL A 313 -13.94 4.92 -19.04
CA VAL A 313 -14.51 3.57 -19.14
C VAL A 313 -15.18 3.38 -20.50
N GLN A 314 -15.14 2.18 -21.02
CA GLN A 314 -15.91 1.72 -22.19
C GLN A 314 -16.83 0.57 -21.77
N LEU A 315 -18.12 0.72 -22.05
CA LEU A 315 -19.09 -0.37 -21.88
C LEU A 315 -19.20 -1.12 -23.21
N GLU A 316 -18.70 -2.35 -23.21
CA GLU A 316 -18.69 -3.25 -24.38
C GLU A 316 -19.86 -4.27 -24.25
N SER A 317 -20.16 -4.97 -25.34
CA SER A 317 -21.20 -6.02 -25.31
C SER A 317 -20.82 -7.18 -24.38
N ASP A 318 -19.54 -7.49 -24.26
CA ASP A 318 -18.97 -8.59 -23.50
C ASP A 318 -18.23 -8.14 -22.20
N GLY A 319 -18.18 -6.83 -21.91
CA GLY A 319 -17.40 -6.39 -20.75
C GLY A 319 -17.46 -4.91 -20.40
N VAL A 320 -16.79 -4.60 -19.30
CA VAL A 320 -16.47 -3.24 -18.86
C VAL A 320 -14.97 -3.07 -18.98
N ARG A 321 -14.49 -2.13 -19.80
CA ARG A 321 -13.07 -1.88 -20.03
C ARG A 321 -12.66 -0.52 -19.48
N VAL A 322 -11.59 -0.50 -18.70
CA VAL A 322 -10.92 0.72 -18.26
C VAL A 322 -10.00 1.21 -19.37
N THR A 323 -10.11 2.46 -19.78
CA THR A 323 -9.24 3.05 -20.80
C THR A 323 -7.84 3.34 -20.24
N PRO A 324 -6.83 3.62 -21.08
CA PRO A 324 -5.51 4.08 -20.61
C PRO A 324 -5.59 5.31 -19.70
N LEU A 325 -6.49 6.27 -19.98
CA LEU A 325 -6.74 7.42 -19.12
C LEU A 325 -7.46 6.99 -17.82
N GLY A 326 -8.47 6.13 -17.94
CA GLY A 326 -9.23 5.60 -16.81
C GLY A 326 -8.36 4.81 -15.83
N TRP A 327 -7.23 4.27 -16.27
CA TRP A 327 -6.32 3.53 -15.40
C TRP A 327 -5.77 4.37 -14.23
N TYR A 328 -5.57 5.66 -14.45
CA TYR A 328 -5.18 6.60 -13.38
C TYR A 328 -6.32 6.83 -12.37
N PHE A 329 -7.55 6.58 -12.77
CA PHE A 329 -8.77 6.74 -11.97
C PHE A 329 -9.42 5.39 -11.60
N VAL A 330 -8.67 4.29 -11.73
CA VAL A 330 -9.19 2.92 -11.54
C VAL A 330 -9.86 2.73 -10.18
N ARG A 331 -9.39 3.44 -9.15
CA ARG A 331 -10.02 3.46 -7.83
C ARG A 331 -11.45 4.02 -7.87
N ALA A 332 -11.65 5.14 -8.57
CA ALA A 332 -12.97 5.76 -8.70
C ALA A 332 -13.95 4.83 -9.44
N ILE A 333 -13.46 4.15 -10.50
CA ILE A 333 -14.23 3.18 -11.27
C ILE A 333 -14.60 1.98 -10.40
N ALA A 334 -13.65 1.41 -9.66
CA ALA A 334 -13.89 0.28 -8.77
C ALA A 334 -14.86 0.60 -7.62
N MET A 335 -14.82 1.83 -7.09
CA MET A 335 -15.72 2.30 -6.03
C MET A 335 -17.20 2.32 -6.44
N VAL A 336 -17.52 2.35 -7.73
CA VAL A 336 -18.90 2.26 -8.22
C VAL A 336 -19.52 0.93 -7.81
N PHE A 337 -18.74 -0.15 -7.78
CA PHE A 337 -19.19 -1.50 -7.40
C PHE A 337 -19.16 -1.78 -5.90
N ASP A 338 -18.62 -0.83 -5.07
CA ASP A 338 -18.55 -0.99 -3.62
C ASP A 338 -19.80 -0.44 -2.94
N ARG A 339 -20.72 -1.33 -2.57
CA ARG A 339 -21.98 -0.96 -1.92
C ARG A 339 -21.81 -0.29 -0.55
N TYR A 340 -20.73 -0.61 0.18
CA TYR A 340 -20.49 -0.06 1.51
C TYR A 340 -20.00 1.39 1.43
N LEU A 341 -19.17 1.72 0.45
CA LEU A 341 -18.74 3.09 0.21
C LEU A 341 -19.90 3.99 -0.25
N GLN A 342 -20.84 3.44 -1.01
CA GLN A 342 -22.03 4.18 -1.44
C GLN A 342 -22.93 4.56 -0.25
N ALA A 343 -23.09 3.65 0.71
CA ALA A 343 -23.84 3.91 1.95
C ALA A 343 -23.15 4.94 2.87
N ASP A 344 -21.80 5.02 2.84
CA ASP A 344 -20.99 5.90 3.70
C ASP A 344 -20.63 7.25 3.05
N ARG A 345 -21.01 7.52 1.79
CA ARG A 345 -20.74 8.80 1.09
C ARG A 345 -21.24 10.02 1.85
N THR A 346 -22.29 9.87 2.63
CA THR A 346 -22.84 10.91 3.51
C THR A 346 -22.00 11.17 4.77
N ALA A 347 -21.06 10.29 5.11
CA ALA A 347 -20.34 10.33 6.40
C ALA A 347 -18.94 10.97 6.37
N GLY A 348 -18.43 11.41 5.21
CA GLY A 348 -17.14 12.13 5.09
C GLY A 348 -15.90 11.37 5.61
N ARG A 349 -15.94 10.03 5.64
CA ARG A 349 -14.92 9.19 6.31
C ARG A 349 -13.69 8.87 5.47
N PHE A 350 -13.69 9.16 4.19
CA PHE A 350 -12.60 8.79 3.27
C PHE A 350 -11.92 10.02 2.66
N SER A 351 -10.63 9.90 2.36
CA SER A 351 -9.91 10.92 1.59
C SER A 351 -10.56 11.10 0.23
N ARG A 352 -10.70 12.36 -0.21
CA ARG A 352 -11.12 12.67 -1.58
C ARG A 352 -10.11 12.07 -2.55
N ILE A 353 -10.58 11.61 -3.72
CA ILE A 353 -9.72 10.99 -4.73
C ILE A 353 -8.78 12.01 -5.36
N ILE A 354 -9.18 13.29 -5.36
CA ILE A 354 -8.38 14.46 -5.73
C ILE A 354 -8.85 15.64 -4.86
#